data_46d9ebd0c69d8d1090a66583ab95f4d0
#
_entry.id   46d9ebd0c69d8d1090a66583ab95f4d0
#
_cell.length_a   1.000
_cell.length_b   1.000
_cell.length_c   1.000
_cell.angle_alpha   90.00
_cell.angle_beta   90.00
_cell.angle_gamma   90.00
#
_symmetry.space_group_name_H-M   'P 1'
#
loop_
_entity.id
_entity.type
_entity.pdbx_description
1 polymer ?
#
loop_
_entity_poly.entity_id
_entity_poly.type
_entity_poly.pdbx_seq_one_letter_code
_entity_poly.pdbx_strand_id
1 'polypeptide(L)'
;MPVIESKIMINSESFKKNQEDHQKLIDEIRTLEQKIADNSARSKAKFDKRGQLLPRERLKRLLDPGSFWLPLSTLAGYKIGDDDGDKNIGWGNSISGIGYVAGVRCMIGVSDAGIKGGSASAMGTEKALRGAQIIFENKLPFIQLIESAGANLLRQTDMFIKGCLLYTSDAADDGLC
;
A
#
# COMPACT_ATOMS: atom_id res chain seq x y z
N MET A 1 12.92 -30.88 7.29
CA MET A 1 12.02 -30.74 6.11
C MET A 1 12.73 -31.36 4.92
N PRO A 2 12.07 -32.17 4.10
CA PRO A 2 12.69 -32.69 2.88
C PRO A 2 13.00 -31.52 1.94
N VAL A 3 14.20 -31.53 1.37
CA VAL A 3 14.60 -30.57 0.33
C VAL A 3 13.96 -30.99 -0.97
N ILE A 4 13.21 -30.10 -1.60
CA ILE A 4 12.65 -30.33 -2.94
C ILE A 4 13.74 -29.99 -3.96
N GLU A 5 14.23 -31.00 -4.66
CA GLU A 5 15.20 -30.80 -5.73
C GLU A 5 14.49 -30.23 -6.99
N SER A 6 15.03 -29.14 -7.51
CA SER A 6 14.52 -28.54 -8.74
C SER A 6 14.99 -29.34 -9.96
N LYS A 7 14.03 -29.72 -10.83
CA LYS A 7 14.30 -30.33 -12.13
C LYS A 7 14.24 -29.32 -13.29
N ILE A 8 14.25 -28.03 -12.99
CA ILE A 8 14.14 -26.95 -13.97
C ILE A 8 15.42 -26.85 -14.79
N MET A 9 15.31 -26.95 -16.10
CA MET A 9 16.42 -26.74 -17.04
C MET A 9 16.49 -25.27 -17.45
N ILE A 10 17.25 -24.47 -16.70
CA ILE A 10 17.36 -23.00 -16.87
C ILE A 10 17.92 -22.57 -18.24
N ASN A 11 18.60 -23.46 -18.94
CA ASN A 11 19.20 -23.19 -20.25
C ASN A 11 18.29 -23.61 -21.41
N SER A 12 17.11 -24.20 -21.16
CA SER A 12 16.19 -24.61 -22.20
C SER A 12 15.51 -23.42 -22.88
N GLU A 13 15.18 -23.53 -24.15
CA GLU A 13 14.47 -22.48 -24.89
C GLU A 13 13.07 -22.19 -24.29
N SER A 14 12.40 -23.22 -23.76
CA SER A 14 11.11 -23.04 -23.07
C SER A 14 11.27 -22.22 -21.78
N PHE A 15 12.36 -22.42 -21.02
CA PHE A 15 12.62 -21.63 -19.82
C PHE A 15 12.87 -20.16 -20.18
N LYS A 16 13.72 -19.89 -21.17
CA LYS A 16 14.02 -18.52 -21.62
C LYS A 16 12.76 -17.81 -22.10
N LYS A 17 11.95 -18.47 -22.92
CA LYS A 17 10.67 -17.91 -23.37
C LYS A 17 9.73 -17.58 -22.21
N ASN A 18 9.57 -18.50 -21.27
CA ASN A 18 8.75 -18.27 -20.07
C ASN A 18 9.28 -17.10 -19.23
N GLN A 19 10.61 -17.00 -19.08
CA GLN A 19 11.24 -15.88 -18.37
C GLN A 19 10.95 -14.53 -19.05
N GLU A 20 11.05 -14.47 -20.38
CA GLU A 20 10.72 -13.26 -21.14
C GLU A 20 9.26 -12.87 -20.98
N ASP A 21 8.34 -13.83 -21.07
CA ASP A 21 6.92 -13.58 -20.96
C ASP A 21 6.53 -13.13 -19.52
N HIS A 22 7.10 -13.75 -18.51
CA HIS A 22 6.95 -13.29 -17.12
C HIS A 22 7.53 -11.89 -16.90
N GLN A 23 8.69 -11.59 -17.49
CA GLN A 23 9.31 -10.28 -17.35
C GLN A 23 8.40 -9.18 -17.94
N LYS A 24 7.77 -9.41 -19.09
CA LYS A 24 6.80 -8.47 -19.67
C LYS A 24 5.64 -8.16 -18.71
N LEU A 25 5.05 -9.19 -18.09
CA LEU A 25 3.96 -9.01 -17.11
C LEU A 25 4.42 -8.23 -15.87
N ILE A 26 5.64 -8.50 -15.39
CA ILE A 26 6.23 -7.75 -14.27
C ILE A 26 6.41 -6.28 -14.65
N ASP A 27 6.91 -6.00 -15.85
CA ASP A 27 7.16 -4.64 -16.33
C ASP A 27 5.84 -3.86 -16.54
N GLU A 28 4.78 -4.52 -16.98
CA GLU A 28 3.44 -3.93 -17.02
C GLU A 28 2.96 -3.50 -15.63
N ILE A 29 3.07 -4.39 -14.63
CA ILE A 29 2.68 -4.08 -13.25
C ILE A 29 3.53 -2.91 -12.70
N ARG A 30 4.85 -2.93 -12.89
CA ARG A 30 5.74 -1.85 -12.46
C ARG A 30 5.39 -0.52 -13.11
N THR A 31 4.99 -0.55 -14.39
CA THR A 31 4.53 0.64 -15.10
C THR A 31 3.27 1.23 -14.46
N LEU A 32 2.32 0.38 -14.05
CA LEU A 32 1.12 0.82 -13.34
C LEU A 32 1.47 1.40 -11.96
N GLU A 33 2.34 0.74 -11.20
CA GLU A 33 2.83 1.23 -9.92
C GLU A 33 3.52 2.60 -10.05
N GLN A 34 4.32 2.78 -11.09
CA GLN A 34 4.98 4.06 -11.36
C GLN A 34 3.97 5.16 -11.69
N LYS A 35 2.94 4.88 -12.51
CA LYS A 35 1.86 5.85 -12.79
C LYS A 35 1.19 6.36 -11.51
N ILE A 36 0.95 5.47 -10.54
CA ILE A 36 0.37 5.84 -9.25
C ILE A 36 1.32 6.74 -8.46
N ALA A 37 2.62 6.42 -8.45
CA ALA A 37 3.62 7.24 -7.81
C ALA A 37 3.70 8.65 -8.41
N ASP A 38 3.68 8.74 -9.73
CA ASP A 38 3.72 10.00 -10.47
C ASP A 38 2.46 10.83 -10.21
N ASN A 39 1.30 10.19 -10.11
CA ASN A 39 0.04 10.89 -9.79
C ASN A 39 0.11 11.55 -8.40
N SER A 40 0.61 10.86 -7.39
CA SER A 40 0.85 11.42 -6.06
C SER A 40 1.86 12.60 -6.13
N ALA A 41 2.94 12.43 -6.88
CA ALA A 41 4.00 13.42 -7.02
C ALA A 41 3.54 14.73 -7.70
N ARG A 42 2.47 14.74 -8.49
CA ARG A 42 1.88 15.96 -9.08
C ARG A 42 1.52 17.01 -8.03
N SER A 43 1.28 16.61 -6.81
CA SER A 43 0.95 17.51 -5.69
C SER A 43 2.17 18.18 -5.07
N LYS A 44 3.41 17.90 -5.53
CA LYS A 44 4.66 18.37 -4.92
C LYS A 44 4.66 19.88 -4.63
N ALA A 45 4.26 20.70 -5.57
CA ALA A 45 4.23 22.16 -5.40
C ALA A 45 3.35 22.63 -4.22
N LYS A 46 2.27 21.89 -3.91
CA LYS A 46 1.41 22.18 -2.75
C LYS A 46 2.09 21.79 -1.43
N PHE A 47 2.82 20.67 -1.43
CA PHE A 47 3.59 20.22 -0.28
C PHE A 47 4.75 21.16 0.02
N ASP A 48 5.50 21.57 -1.01
CA ASP A 48 6.62 22.50 -0.88
C ASP A 48 6.16 23.86 -0.27
N LYS A 49 5.01 24.41 -0.72
CA LYS A 49 4.44 25.64 -0.15
C LYS A 49 4.11 25.53 1.35
N ARG A 50 3.83 24.33 1.83
CA ARG A 50 3.49 24.05 3.24
C ARG A 50 4.69 23.61 4.06
N GLY A 51 5.87 23.50 3.46
CA GLY A 51 7.05 22.93 4.12
C GLY A 51 6.90 21.45 4.48
N GLN A 52 6.05 20.72 3.74
CA GLN A 52 5.72 19.33 4.00
C GLN A 52 6.44 18.39 3.00
N LEU A 53 6.76 17.19 3.44
CA LEU A 53 7.31 16.14 2.60
C LEU A 53 6.19 15.37 1.89
N LEU A 54 6.45 14.92 0.67
CA LEU A 54 5.56 13.98 -0.02
C LEU A 54 5.42 12.66 0.79
N PRO A 55 4.30 11.95 0.68
CA PRO A 55 4.05 10.70 1.41
C PRO A 55 5.17 9.66 1.24
N ARG A 56 5.68 9.50 0.01
CA ARG A 56 6.79 8.57 -0.29
C ARG A 56 8.13 9.04 0.28
N GLU A 57 8.36 10.35 0.36
CA GLU A 57 9.56 10.91 1.00
C GLU A 57 9.52 10.68 2.52
N ARG A 58 8.33 10.83 3.15
CA ARG A 58 8.13 10.50 4.55
C ARG A 58 8.42 9.03 4.83
N LEU A 59 7.86 8.13 4.00
CA LEU A 59 8.13 6.69 4.10
C LEU A 59 9.63 6.39 3.97
N LYS A 60 10.29 6.94 2.96
CA LYS A 60 11.73 6.74 2.73
C LYS A 60 12.60 7.18 3.91
N ARG A 61 12.20 8.26 4.60
CA ARG A 61 12.92 8.76 5.79
C ARG A 61 12.65 7.94 7.04
N LEU A 62 11.52 7.24 7.11
CA LEU A 62 11.17 6.37 8.23
C LEU A 62 11.90 5.03 8.17
N LEU A 63 12.04 4.47 6.97
CA LEU A 63 12.68 3.18 6.75
C LEU A 63 14.18 3.23 7.02
N ASP A 64 14.71 2.17 7.58
CA ASP A 64 16.15 2.01 7.75
C ASP A 64 16.86 2.05 6.39
N PRO A 65 17.95 2.80 6.25
CA PRO A 65 18.68 2.91 4.98
C PRO A 65 19.14 1.55 4.45
N GLY A 66 18.80 1.27 3.19
CA GLY A 66 19.17 0.00 2.54
C GLY A 66 18.38 -1.24 2.99
N SER A 67 17.40 -1.08 3.89
CA SER A 67 16.55 -2.18 4.30
C SER A 67 15.53 -2.56 3.23
N PHE A 68 15.02 -3.79 3.33
CA PHE A 68 14.00 -4.31 2.43
C PHE A 68 12.64 -3.64 2.71
N TRP A 69 11.95 -3.26 1.65
CA TRP A 69 10.57 -2.78 1.68
C TRP A 69 9.68 -3.69 0.82
N LEU A 70 8.66 -4.29 1.42
CA LEU A 70 7.64 -5.09 0.74
C LEU A 70 6.35 -4.29 0.63
N PRO A 71 6.05 -3.64 -0.49
CA PRO A 71 4.78 -2.97 -0.69
C PRO A 71 3.64 -3.98 -0.77
N LEU A 72 2.49 -3.65 -0.19
CA LEU A 72 1.30 -4.49 -0.16
C LEU A 72 0.12 -3.82 -0.84
N SER A 73 -0.68 -4.62 -1.56
CA SER A 73 -1.91 -4.17 -2.22
C SER A 73 -1.69 -2.95 -3.13
N THR A 74 -0.63 -3.00 -3.92
CA THR A 74 -0.18 -1.88 -4.76
C THR A 74 -1.18 -1.46 -5.82
N LEU A 75 -2.02 -2.38 -6.29
CA LEU A 75 -3.06 -2.13 -7.29
C LEU A 75 -4.47 -2.06 -6.69
N ALA A 76 -4.59 -1.89 -5.36
CA ALA A 76 -5.90 -1.81 -4.70
C ALA A 76 -6.71 -0.64 -5.25
N GLY A 77 -7.88 -0.92 -5.81
CA GLY A 77 -8.77 0.07 -6.40
C GLY A 77 -8.48 0.42 -7.86
N TYR A 78 -7.46 -0.17 -8.48
CA TYR A 78 -7.18 0.04 -9.89
C TYR A 78 -8.37 -0.35 -10.77
N LYS A 79 -8.86 0.60 -11.58
CA LYS A 79 -10.06 0.45 -12.42
C LYS A 79 -11.34 0.06 -11.65
N ILE A 80 -11.43 0.42 -10.36
CA ILE A 80 -12.60 0.17 -9.53
C ILE A 80 -13.13 1.50 -8.98
N GLY A 81 -14.44 1.72 -9.09
CA GLY A 81 -15.08 2.94 -8.62
C GLY A 81 -14.69 4.17 -9.44
N ASP A 82 -14.01 5.12 -8.79
CA ASP A 82 -13.59 6.38 -9.43
C ASP A 82 -12.22 6.28 -10.13
N ASP A 83 -11.60 5.11 -10.13
CA ASP A 83 -10.30 4.89 -10.78
C ASP A 83 -10.53 4.43 -12.22
N ASP A 84 -10.26 5.32 -13.18
CA ASP A 84 -10.35 5.04 -14.61
C ASP A 84 -9.06 4.43 -15.20
N GLY A 85 -8.06 4.23 -14.36
CA GLY A 85 -6.77 3.67 -14.74
C GLY A 85 -5.83 4.65 -15.45
N ASP A 86 -6.26 5.87 -15.72
CA ASP A 86 -5.45 6.89 -16.40
C ASP A 86 -5.35 8.22 -15.64
N LYS A 87 -6.49 8.83 -15.31
CA LYS A 87 -6.55 10.16 -14.70
C LYS A 87 -6.73 10.15 -13.19
N ASN A 88 -7.47 9.16 -12.70
CA ASN A 88 -7.88 9.05 -11.29
C ASN A 88 -7.25 7.82 -10.62
N ILE A 89 -6.00 7.54 -10.91
CA ILE A 89 -5.28 6.41 -10.33
C ILE A 89 -5.01 6.67 -8.84
N GLY A 90 -5.41 5.74 -8.00
CA GLY A 90 -5.17 5.79 -6.56
C GLY A 90 -4.92 4.40 -5.96
N TRP A 91 -4.10 4.35 -4.92
CA TRP A 91 -3.82 3.13 -4.15
C TRP A 91 -4.78 2.93 -2.98
N GLY A 92 -6.06 3.14 -3.18
CA GLY A 92 -6.98 3.26 -2.05
C GLY A 92 -6.58 4.43 -1.14
N ASN A 93 -5.92 5.46 -1.70
CA ASN A 93 -5.40 6.67 -1.04
C ASN A 93 -4.41 6.40 0.10
N SER A 94 -3.73 5.26 0.07
CA SER A 94 -2.72 4.89 1.07
C SER A 94 -1.62 4.03 0.48
N ILE A 95 -0.42 4.18 1.02
CA ILE A 95 0.74 3.32 0.78
C ILE A 95 0.87 2.42 1.99
N SER A 96 0.96 1.11 1.79
CA SER A 96 1.15 0.16 2.89
C SER A 96 2.15 -0.91 2.52
N GLY A 97 2.84 -1.43 3.52
CA GLY A 97 3.83 -2.48 3.31
C GLY A 97 4.58 -2.85 4.58
N ILE A 98 5.48 -3.81 4.45
CA ILE A 98 6.34 -4.29 5.53
C ILE A 98 7.76 -3.80 5.28
N GLY A 99 8.37 -3.20 6.29
CA GLY A 99 9.73 -2.70 6.25
C GLY A 99 10.40 -2.73 7.61
N TYR A 100 11.61 -2.18 7.70
CA TYR A 100 12.36 -2.12 8.94
C TYR A 100 12.50 -0.67 9.41
N VAL A 101 12.26 -0.48 10.70
CA VAL A 101 12.43 0.81 11.40
C VAL A 101 13.21 0.52 12.69
N ALA A 102 14.38 1.14 12.82
CA ALA A 102 15.30 0.90 13.93
C ALA A 102 15.61 -0.60 14.15
N GLY A 103 15.80 -1.36 13.08
CA GLY A 103 16.07 -2.80 13.11
C GLY A 103 14.84 -3.68 13.36
N VAL A 104 13.66 -3.10 13.61
CA VAL A 104 12.43 -3.84 13.88
C VAL A 104 11.58 -3.95 12.63
N ARG A 105 11.12 -5.17 12.30
CA ARG A 105 10.19 -5.41 11.20
C ARG A 105 8.80 -4.93 11.57
N CYS A 106 8.29 -3.95 10.85
CA CYS A 106 7.01 -3.29 11.11
C CYS A 106 6.09 -3.35 9.90
N MET A 107 4.79 -3.35 10.13
CA MET A 107 3.81 -2.93 9.14
C MET A 107 3.77 -1.40 9.15
N ILE A 108 3.79 -0.78 7.98
CA ILE A 108 3.79 0.67 7.83
C ILE A 108 2.65 1.07 6.91
N GLY A 109 1.84 2.02 7.36
CA GLY A 109 0.77 2.66 6.59
C GLY A 109 1.08 4.15 6.42
N VAL A 110 0.87 4.69 5.23
CA VAL A 110 1.05 6.12 4.95
C VAL A 110 -0.16 6.62 4.18
N SER A 111 -0.86 7.62 4.69
CA SER A 111 -1.90 8.30 3.91
C SER A 111 -1.28 8.99 2.70
N ASP A 112 -1.77 8.70 1.50
CA ASP A 112 -1.28 9.37 0.29
C ASP A 112 -2.03 10.68 0.07
N ALA A 113 -1.63 11.71 0.82
CA ALA A 113 -2.23 13.04 0.72
C ALA A 113 -1.95 13.73 -0.63
N GLY A 114 -1.07 13.19 -1.45
CA GLY A 114 -0.87 13.60 -2.83
C GLY A 114 -2.06 13.23 -3.73
N ILE A 115 -2.86 12.23 -3.33
CA ILE A 115 -4.05 11.76 -4.04
C ILE A 115 -5.28 12.10 -3.22
N LYS A 116 -6.17 12.93 -3.77
CA LYS A 116 -7.45 13.35 -3.11
C LYS A 116 -7.28 13.80 -1.65
N GLY A 117 -6.11 14.38 -1.32
CA GLY A 117 -5.80 14.85 0.04
C GLY A 117 -5.69 13.74 1.08
N GLY A 118 -5.44 12.49 0.68
CA GLY A 118 -5.39 11.35 1.60
C GLY A 118 -6.74 11.00 2.22
N SER A 119 -7.85 11.43 1.62
CA SER A 119 -9.19 11.12 2.13
C SER A 119 -9.47 9.62 2.08
N ALA A 120 -10.15 9.12 3.10
CA ALA A 120 -10.55 7.72 3.16
C ALA A 120 -11.48 7.37 1.98
N SER A 121 -11.29 6.17 1.43
CA SER A 121 -12.11 5.60 0.36
C SER A 121 -12.56 4.19 0.72
N ALA A 122 -13.61 3.68 0.09
CA ALA A 122 -14.09 2.31 0.31
C ALA A 122 -12.98 1.28 0.10
N MET A 123 -12.21 1.41 -0.98
CA MET A 123 -11.07 0.53 -1.26
C MET A 123 -9.92 0.73 -0.27
N GLY A 124 -9.71 1.95 0.21
CA GLY A 124 -8.74 2.24 1.28
C GLY A 124 -9.10 1.52 2.57
N THR A 125 -10.38 1.43 2.91
CA THR A 125 -10.88 0.67 4.07
C THR A 125 -10.63 -0.83 3.90
N GLU A 126 -10.93 -1.41 2.74
CA GLU A 126 -10.64 -2.83 2.44
C GLU A 126 -9.14 -3.12 2.56
N LYS A 127 -8.31 -2.24 2.03
CA LYS A 127 -6.86 -2.34 2.13
C LYS A 127 -6.38 -2.29 3.58
N ALA A 128 -6.98 -1.41 4.39
CA ALA A 128 -6.66 -1.29 5.82
C ALA A 128 -7.08 -2.55 6.60
N LEU A 129 -8.27 -3.11 6.33
CA LEU A 129 -8.73 -4.37 6.94
C LEU A 129 -7.79 -5.52 6.60
N ARG A 130 -7.37 -5.65 5.34
CA ARG A 130 -6.38 -6.68 4.97
C ARG A 130 -5.04 -6.45 5.68
N GLY A 131 -4.61 -5.19 5.82
CA GLY A 131 -3.42 -4.81 6.57
C GLY A 131 -3.52 -5.21 8.04
N ALA A 132 -4.64 -4.95 8.69
CA ALA A 132 -4.90 -5.33 10.08
C ALA A 132 -4.81 -6.86 10.28
N GLN A 133 -5.38 -7.64 9.36
CA GLN A 133 -5.27 -9.10 9.40
C GLN A 133 -3.79 -9.55 9.32
N ILE A 134 -2.99 -8.98 8.42
CA ILE A 134 -1.57 -9.31 8.27
C ILE A 134 -0.80 -8.94 9.56
N ILE A 135 -1.10 -7.78 10.15
CA ILE A 135 -0.50 -7.33 11.42
C ILE A 135 -0.77 -8.37 12.52
N PHE A 136 -2.02 -8.75 12.67
CA PHE A 136 -2.45 -9.70 13.71
C PHE A 136 -1.81 -11.08 13.52
N GLU A 137 -1.89 -11.66 12.32
CA GLU A 137 -1.33 -12.97 12.00
C GLU A 137 0.19 -13.05 12.19
N ASN A 138 0.90 -11.94 11.91
CA ASN A 138 2.36 -11.89 11.98
C ASN A 138 2.90 -11.17 13.21
N LYS A 139 2.03 -10.69 14.10
CA LYS A 139 2.37 -9.93 15.34
C LYS A 139 3.34 -8.78 15.04
N LEU A 140 3.04 -7.99 14.00
CA LEU A 140 3.89 -6.89 13.57
C LEU A 140 3.55 -5.61 14.35
N PRO A 141 4.54 -4.87 14.85
CA PRO A 141 4.32 -3.47 15.22
C PRO A 141 3.76 -2.69 14.04
N PHE A 142 2.80 -1.77 14.30
CA PHE A 142 2.18 -0.96 13.26
C PHE A 142 2.55 0.52 13.43
N ILE A 143 3.09 1.11 12.37
CA ILE A 143 3.42 2.53 12.31
C ILE A 143 2.56 3.16 11.22
N GLN A 144 1.79 4.19 11.60
CA GLN A 144 0.91 4.88 10.66
C GLN A 144 1.28 6.37 10.55
N LEU A 145 1.62 6.82 9.33
CA LEU A 145 1.87 8.21 9.01
C LEU A 145 0.59 8.82 8.43
N ILE A 146 -0.22 9.45 9.28
CA ILE A 146 -1.52 9.98 8.89
C ILE A 146 -1.38 11.41 8.39
N GLU A 147 -1.98 11.68 7.23
CA GLU A 147 -2.25 13.00 6.68
C GLU A 147 -3.50 12.88 5.81
N SER A 148 -4.64 13.28 6.33
CA SER A 148 -5.93 13.02 5.69
C SER A 148 -6.85 14.23 5.74
N ALA A 149 -7.53 14.50 4.64
CA ALA A 149 -8.62 15.49 4.55
C ALA A 149 -9.95 14.96 5.12
N GLY A 150 -9.98 13.78 5.73
CA GLY A 150 -11.19 13.15 6.27
C GLY A 150 -11.76 12.06 5.36
N ALA A 151 -13.07 11.85 5.43
CA ALA A 151 -13.77 10.83 4.65
C ALA A 151 -14.63 11.47 3.56
N ASN A 152 -14.85 10.73 2.46
CA ASN A 152 -15.78 11.15 1.42
C ASN A 152 -17.22 10.95 1.91
N LEU A 153 -17.86 12.04 2.36
CA LEU A 153 -19.23 12.00 2.92
C LEU A 153 -20.29 11.52 1.93
N LEU A 154 -20.06 11.63 0.62
CA LEU A 154 -20.98 11.13 -0.40
C LEU A 154 -21.01 9.59 -0.47
N ARG A 155 -20.03 8.92 0.13
CA ARG A 155 -19.89 7.45 0.16
C ARG A 155 -19.77 6.89 1.58
N GLN A 156 -20.37 7.55 2.55
CA GLN A 156 -20.26 7.13 3.95
C GLN A 156 -20.79 5.70 4.19
N THR A 157 -21.85 5.27 3.51
CA THR A 157 -22.38 3.90 3.63
C THR A 157 -21.37 2.82 3.25
N ASP A 158 -20.49 3.11 2.29
CA ASP A 158 -19.49 2.15 1.81
C ASP A 158 -18.27 2.04 2.77
N MET A 159 -18.11 3.02 3.65
CA MET A 159 -16.92 3.15 4.49
C MET A 159 -17.20 2.92 5.98
N PHE A 160 -18.30 3.46 6.51
CA PHE A 160 -18.54 3.49 7.96
C PHE A 160 -18.76 2.10 8.55
N ILE A 161 -19.57 1.25 7.91
CA ILE A 161 -19.87 -0.10 8.42
C ILE A 161 -18.59 -0.95 8.45
N LYS A 162 -17.80 -0.89 7.39
CA LYS A 162 -16.54 -1.63 7.32
C LYS A 162 -15.44 -1.02 8.19
N GLY A 163 -15.45 0.31 8.34
CA GLY A 163 -14.53 1.04 9.22
C GLY A 163 -14.70 0.67 10.70
N CYS A 164 -15.92 0.35 11.16
CA CYS A 164 -16.16 -0.12 12.52
C CYS A 164 -15.34 -1.36 12.87
N LEU A 165 -15.10 -2.26 11.92
CA LEU A 165 -14.29 -3.47 12.16
C LEU A 165 -12.82 -3.15 12.47
N LEU A 166 -12.28 -2.03 11.96
CA LEU A 166 -10.92 -1.59 12.31
C LEU A 166 -10.83 -1.12 13.76
N TYR A 167 -11.84 -0.39 14.23
CA TYR A 167 -11.87 0.11 15.60
C TYR A 167 -12.15 -0.99 16.61
N THR A 168 -12.99 -1.96 16.28
CA THR A 168 -13.30 -3.08 17.19
C THR A 168 -12.14 -4.06 17.34
N SER A 169 -11.28 -4.22 16.34
CA SER A 169 -10.09 -5.06 16.45
C SER A 169 -8.98 -4.41 17.28
N ASP A 170 -8.94 -3.08 17.34
CA ASP A 170 -7.97 -2.32 18.15
C ASP A 170 -8.46 -2.19 19.61
N ALA A 171 -9.76 -2.02 19.82
CA ALA A 171 -10.39 -1.95 21.13
C ALA A 171 -10.43 -3.29 21.89
N ALA A 172 -10.10 -4.40 21.26
CA ALA A 172 -10.01 -5.71 21.93
C ALA A 172 -8.87 -5.78 22.97
N ASP A 173 -7.88 -4.88 22.88
CA ASP A 173 -6.83 -4.77 23.90
C ASP A 173 -7.28 -4.00 25.15
N ASP A 174 -8.37 -3.23 25.10
CA ASP A 174 -8.85 -2.43 26.22
C ASP A 174 -9.78 -3.18 27.19
N GLY A 175 -10.06 -4.46 26.97
CA GLY A 175 -10.74 -5.34 27.94
C GLY A 175 -12.13 -4.89 28.37
N LEU A 176 -12.80 -4.03 27.60
CA LEU A 176 -14.13 -3.50 27.87
C LEU A 176 -15.10 -3.84 26.74
N CYS A 177 -15.43 -5.11 26.62
CA CYS A 177 -16.66 -5.59 25.98
C CYS A 177 -17.20 -6.76 26.74
#